data_effdc1303e8ad2d5b698dda06ed01e5e
#
_entry.id   effdc1303e8ad2d5b698dda06ed01e5e
#
_cell.length_a   1.000
_cell.length_b   1.000
_cell.length_c   1.000
_cell.angle_alpha   90.00
_cell.angle_beta   90.00
_cell.angle_gamma   90.00
#
_symmetry.space_group_name_H-M   'P 1'
#
loop_
_entity.id
_entity.type
_entity.pdbx_description
1 polymer ?
#
loop_
_entity_poly.entity_id
_entity_poly.type
_entity_poly.pdbx_seq_one_letter_code
_entity_poly.pdbx_strand_id
1 'polypeptide(L)' 'MRDIREVIREEPLVRGRLLRLLADGPLSVPELSQSAGLPAEEVMVWLMGMRKYGFVAETDQDGEGYYRYAAVRVP' A
#
# COMPACT_ATOMS: atom_id res chain seq x y z
N MET A 1 12.57 -12.18 0.95
CA MET A 1 11.11 -12.16 1.09
C MET A 1 10.73 -12.66 2.46
N ARG A 2 9.76 -12.03 3.10
CA ARG A 2 9.38 -12.41 4.45
C ARG A 2 8.57 -13.71 4.44
N ASP A 3 8.64 -14.44 5.54
CA ASP A 3 7.88 -15.68 5.72
C ASP A 3 6.38 -15.37 5.68
N ILE A 4 5.61 -16.23 5.02
CA ILE A 4 4.17 -16.01 4.88
C ILE A 4 3.45 -15.96 6.23
N ARG A 5 3.95 -16.69 7.22
CA ARG A 5 3.36 -16.66 8.56
C ARG A 5 3.55 -15.30 9.24
N GLU A 6 4.69 -14.66 9.01
CA GLU A 6 4.93 -13.31 9.50
C GLU A 6 4.02 -12.31 8.80
N VAL A 7 3.85 -12.46 7.48
CA VAL A 7 2.97 -11.58 6.72
C VAL A 7 1.53 -11.68 7.23
N ILE A 8 1.03 -12.88 7.42
CA ILE A 8 -0.33 -13.09 7.92
C ILE A 8 -0.49 -12.50 9.32
N ARG A 9 0.49 -12.71 10.19
CA ARG A 9 0.46 -12.21 11.56
C ARG A 9 0.45 -10.69 11.63
N GLU A 10 1.17 -10.04 10.70
CA GLU A 10 1.31 -8.60 10.68
C GLU A 10 0.25 -7.89 9.85
N GLU A 11 -0.66 -8.63 9.22
CA GLU A 11 -1.62 -8.08 8.29
C GLU A 11 -2.34 -6.83 8.78
N PRO A 12 -2.97 -6.81 9.97
CA PRO A 12 -3.66 -5.61 10.43
C PRO A 12 -2.73 -4.42 10.62
N LEU A 13 -1.49 -4.66 11.07
CA LEU A 13 -0.51 -3.61 11.34
C LEU A 13 0.01 -3.01 10.04
N VAL A 14 0.34 -3.86 9.06
CA VAL A 14 0.86 -3.40 7.76
C VAL A 14 -0.21 -2.61 7.03
N ARG A 15 -1.43 -3.12 6.97
CA ARG A 15 -2.54 -2.42 6.32
C ARG A 15 -2.77 -1.05 6.96
N GLY A 16 -2.82 -0.99 8.28
CA GLY A 16 -3.00 0.27 8.99
C GLY A 16 -1.87 1.26 8.75
N ARG A 17 -0.63 0.76 8.68
CA ARG A 17 0.53 1.60 8.40
C ARG A 17 0.45 2.20 6.99
N LEU A 18 0.12 1.39 5.99
CA LEU A 18 -0.01 1.86 4.62
C LEU A 18 -1.14 2.88 4.49
N LEU A 19 -2.27 2.64 5.13
CA LEU A 19 -3.38 3.58 5.12
C LEU A 19 -3.01 4.91 5.77
N ARG A 20 -2.25 4.89 6.85
CA ARG A 20 -1.77 6.13 7.49
C ARG A 20 -0.83 6.91 6.59
N LEU A 21 0.07 6.21 5.88
CA LEU A 21 0.96 6.87 4.93
C LEU A 21 0.17 7.53 3.79
N LEU A 22 -0.90 6.89 3.35
CA LEU A 22 -1.74 7.41 2.27
C LEU A 22 -2.70 8.50 2.74
N ALA A 23 -2.86 8.71 4.05
CA ALA A 23 -3.77 9.71 4.58
C ALA A 23 -3.40 11.14 4.16
N ASP A 24 -2.10 11.40 3.94
CA ASP A 24 -1.61 12.72 3.56
C ASP A 24 -1.64 12.95 2.05
N GLY A 25 -2.01 11.96 1.27
CA GLY A 25 -2.10 12.08 -0.18
C GLY A 25 -1.71 10.80 -0.89
N PRO A 26 -1.97 10.71 -2.20
CA PRO A 26 -1.63 9.53 -2.99
C PRO A 26 -0.12 9.29 -3.06
N LEU A 27 0.28 8.02 -2.99
CA LEU A 27 1.67 7.59 -3.11
C LEU A 27 1.78 6.40 -4.06
N SER A 28 2.91 6.32 -4.74
CA SER A 28 3.24 5.18 -5.61
C SER A 28 3.83 4.02 -4.80
N VAL A 29 3.96 2.86 -5.43
CA VAL A 29 4.61 1.70 -4.78
C VAL A 29 6.04 2.02 -4.34
N PRO A 30 6.91 2.63 -5.16
CA PRO A 30 8.25 2.99 -4.70
C PRO A 30 8.25 3.93 -3.50
N GLU A 31 7.36 4.91 -3.50
CA GLU A 31 7.24 5.85 -2.37
C GLU A 31 6.77 5.15 -1.11
N LEU A 32 5.77 4.27 -1.22
CA LEU A 32 5.29 3.50 -0.08
C LEU A 32 6.35 2.53 0.44
N SER A 33 7.07 1.87 -0.47
CA SER A 33 8.16 0.97 -0.10
C SER A 33 9.20 1.69 0.75
N GLN A 34 9.61 2.86 0.31
CA GLN A 34 10.61 3.66 1.02
C GLN A 34 10.09 4.12 2.37
N SER A 35 8.87 4.64 2.41
CA SER A 35 8.28 5.19 3.64
C SER A 35 7.92 4.12 4.66
N ALA A 36 7.49 2.96 4.21
CA ALA A 36 7.09 1.87 5.09
C ALA A 36 8.27 0.97 5.49
N GLY A 37 9.39 1.05 4.78
CA GLY A 37 10.51 0.17 5.02
C GLY A 37 10.25 -1.27 4.59
N LEU A 38 9.41 -1.47 3.58
CA LEU A 38 9.04 -2.79 3.06
C LEU A 38 9.53 -2.93 1.62
N PRO A 39 9.85 -4.17 1.18
CA PRO A 39 10.17 -4.38 -0.23
C PRO A 39 9.01 -4.00 -1.14
N ALA A 40 9.32 -3.46 -2.32
CA ALA A 40 8.29 -3.03 -3.26
C ALA A 40 7.33 -4.16 -3.65
N GLU A 41 7.85 -5.38 -3.80
CA GLU A 41 7.03 -6.53 -4.13
C GLU A 41 6.00 -6.83 -3.04
N GLU A 42 6.39 -6.68 -1.79
CA GLU A 42 5.49 -6.88 -0.66
C GLU A 42 4.42 -5.79 -0.61
N VAL A 43 4.82 -4.53 -0.81
CA VAL A 43 3.88 -3.42 -0.89
C VAL A 43 2.86 -3.65 -1.99
N MET A 44 3.31 -4.13 -3.16
CA MET A 44 2.42 -4.42 -4.27
C MET A 44 1.37 -5.47 -3.89
N VAL A 45 1.79 -6.54 -3.21
CA VAL A 45 0.87 -7.58 -2.76
C VAL A 45 -0.18 -7.03 -1.80
N TRP A 46 0.25 -6.21 -0.84
CA TRP A 46 -0.67 -5.57 0.11
C TRP A 46 -1.65 -4.64 -0.61
N LEU A 47 -1.16 -3.81 -1.53
CA LEU A 47 -2.01 -2.88 -2.27
C LEU A 47 -3.04 -3.60 -3.13
N MET A 48 -2.66 -4.69 -3.78
CA MET A 48 -3.59 -5.48 -4.58
C MET A 48 -4.74 -6.02 -3.72
N GLY A 49 -4.42 -6.55 -2.54
CA GLY A 49 -5.44 -7.02 -1.60
C GLY A 49 -6.30 -5.89 -1.08
N MET A 50 -5.69 -4.78 -0.71
CA MET A 50 -6.42 -3.62 -0.20
C MET A 50 -7.33 -3.00 -1.27
N ARG A 51 -6.88 -2.97 -2.52
CA ARG A 51 -7.69 -2.51 -3.63
C ARG A 51 -8.88 -3.43 -3.86
N LYS A 52 -8.66 -4.74 -3.79
CA LYS A 52 -9.73 -5.73 -3.95
C LYS A 52 -10.84 -5.54 -2.92
N TYR A 53 -10.48 -5.19 -1.69
CA TYR A 53 -11.45 -5.00 -0.62
C TYR A 53 -11.88 -3.55 -0.44
N GLY A 54 -11.48 -2.66 -1.34
CA GLY A 54 -11.96 -1.30 -1.35
C GLY A 54 -11.27 -0.35 -0.37
N PHE A 55 -10.11 -0.71 0.18
CA PHE A 55 -9.37 0.18 1.08
C PHE A 55 -8.57 1.24 0.35
N VAL A 56 -8.12 0.95 -0.86
CA VAL A 56 -7.34 1.87 -1.69
C VAL A 56 -7.86 1.86 -3.12
N ALA A 57 -7.56 2.92 -3.86
CA ALA A 57 -7.87 3.01 -5.28
C ALA A 57 -6.70 3.66 -6.01
N GLU A 58 -6.51 3.29 -7.27
CA GLU A 58 -5.55 3.96 -8.13
C GLU A 58 -6.06 5.36 -8.45
N THR A 59 -5.15 6.33 -8.50
CA THR A 59 -5.50 7.70 -8.84
C THR A 59 -4.93 8.10 -10.20
N ASP A 60 -3.66 8.45 -10.25
CA ASP A 60 -2.99 8.90 -11.47
C ASP A 60 -1.64 8.21 -11.58
N GLN A 61 -0.92 8.47 -12.65
CA GLN A 61 0.47 8.04 -12.78
C GLN A 61 1.40 9.21 -12.44
N ASP A 62 2.55 8.88 -11.82
CA ASP A 62 3.58 9.86 -11.60
C ASP A 62 4.39 10.08 -12.88
N GLY A 63 5.43 10.93 -12.81
CA GLY A 63 6.27 11.24 -13.97
C GLY A 63 7.08 10.07 -14.49
N GLU A 64 7.19 8.99 -13.73
CA GLU A 64 7.94 7.79 -14.10
C GLU A 64 7.04 6.63 -14.55
N GLY A 65 5.73 6.86 -14.59
CA GLY A 65 4.77 5.85 -15.04
C GLY A 65 4.22 4.95 -13.95
N TYR A 66 4.57 5.17 -12.69
CA TYR A 66 4.01 4.40 -11.59
C TYR A 66 2.65 4.96 -11.19
N TYR A 67 1.68 4.07 -10.99
CA TYR A 67 0.39 4.49 -10.45
C TYR A 67 0.54 4.90 -9.00
N ARG A 68 -0.17 5.97 -8.63
CA ARG A 68 -0.34 6.36 -7.24
C ARG A 68 -1.62 5.75 -6.70
N TYR A 69 -1.61 5.48 -5.41
CA TYR A 69 -2.75 4.90 -4.71
C TYR A 69 -3.18 5.85 -3.61
N ALA A 70 -4.47 5.95 -3.38
CA ALA A 70 -5.04 6.77 -2.32
C ALA A 70 -5.91 5.90 -1.41
N ALA A 71 -5.97 6.26 -0.13
CA ALA A 71 -6.89 5.61 0.79
C ALA A 71 -8.32 5.98 0.42
N VAL A 72 -9.20 4.99 0.38
CA VAL A 72 -10.62 5.21 0.15
C VAL A 72 -11.30 5.32 1.51
N ARG A 73 -12.04 6.41 1.70
CA ARG A 73 -12.81 6.57 2.92
C ARG A 73 -14.03 5.66 2.86
N VAL A 74 -14.12 4.81 3.86
CA VAL A 74 -15.32 4.02 4.06
C VAL A 74 -16.25 4.83 4.96
N PRO A 75 -17.50 5.07 4.53
CA PRO A 75 -18.44 5.82 5.37
C PRO A 75 -18.70 5.14 6.70
#